data_15027c0f205cf0bcdf39c2a191aeae8e
#
_entry.id   15027c0f205cf0bcdf39c2a191aeae8e
#
_cell.length_a   1.000
_cell.length_b   1.000
_cell.length_c   1.000
_cell.angle_alpha   90.00
_cell.angle_beta   90.00
_cell.angle_gamma   90.00
#
_symmetry.space_group_name_H-M   'P 1'
#
loop_
_entity.id
_entity.type
_entity.pdbx_description
1 polymer ?
#
loop_
_entity_poly.entity_id
_entity_poly.type
_entity_poly.pdbx_seq_one_letter_code
_entity_poly.pdbx_strand_id
1 'polypeptide(L)'
;MEKISKATAQKIVETVKEVCGCDVNFIEGKGRIIASTNQKRVGDFHEGGHLAAQRNETLEVFQDGQFPGARKGVNIPVCYQ
;
A
#
# COMPACT_ATOMS: atom_id res chain seq x y z
N MET A 1 -10.91 -13.38 6.26
CA MET A 1 -10.74 -12.22 5.38
C MET A 1 -10.59 -12.70 3.93
N GLU A 2 -11.33 -12.11 3.03
CA GLU A 2 -11.21 -12.45 1.61
C GLU A 2 -9.90 -11.93 1.04
N LYS A 3 -9.35 -12.69 0.09
CA LYS A 3 -8.12 -12.30 -0.59
C LYS A 3 -8.46 -11.45 -1.81
N ILE A 4 -7.62 -10.49 -2.09
CA ILE A 4 -7.75 -9.60 -3.23
C ILE A 4 -6.77 -10.00 -4.33
N SER A 5 -7.19 -9.94 -5.59
CA SER A 5 -6.27 -10.17 -6.71
C SER A 5 -5.47 -8.90 -7.01
N LYS A 6 -4.30 -9.06 -7.64
CA LYS A 6 -3.48 -7.93 -8.05
C LYS A 6 -4.22 -6.96 -8.97
N ALA A 7 -4.95 -7.48 -9.94
CA ALA A 7 -5.69 -6.65 -10.89
C ALA A 7 -6.75 -5.80 -10.19
N THR A 8 -7.50 -6.41 -9.28
CA THR A 8 -8.51 -5.70 -8.49
C THR A 8 -7.87 -4.66 -7.59
N ALA A 9 -6.78 -5.04 -6.90
CA ALA A 9 -6.07 -4.13 -6.02
C ALA A 9 -5.55 -2.91 -6.78
N GLN A 10 -4.98 -3.10 -7.96
CA GLN A 10 -4.48 -2.00 -8.78
C GLN A 10 -5.60 -1.05 -9.21
N LYS A 11 -6.74 -1.60 -9.59
CA LYS A 11 -7.92 -0.80 -9.96
C LYS A 11 -8.43 0.03 -8.79
N ILE A 12 -8.42 -0.54 -7.59
CA ILE A 12 -8.87 0.17 -6.38
C ILE A 12 -7.92 1.31 -6.03
N VAL A 13 -6.60 1.08 -6.06
CA VAL A 13 -5.66 2.15 -5.72
C VAL A 13 -5.76 3.33 -6.71
N GLU A 14 -5.95 3.04 -7.98
CA GLU A 14 -6.15 4.08 -9.00
C GLU A 14 -7.42 4.88 -8.76
N THR A 15 -8.51 4.21 -8.38
CA THR A 15 -9.78 4.86 -8.07
C THR A 15 -9.67 5.74 -6.82
N VAL A 16 -8.99 5.25 -5.78
CA VAL A 16 -8.78 6.03 -4.56
C VAL A 16 -7.99 7.29 -4.86
N LYS A 17 -6.97 7.19 -5.70
CA LYS A 17 -6.20 8.37 -6.11
C LYS A 17 -7.08 9.40 -6.82
N GLU A 18 -7.96 8.96 -7.71
CA GLU A 18 -8.89 9.87 -8.40
C GLU A 18 -9.80 10.61 -7.42
N VAL A 19 -10.28 9.92 -6.40
CA VAL A 19 -11.22 10.49 -5.42
C VAL A 19 -10.51 11.39 -4.41
N CYS A 20 -9.36 10.94 -3.87
CA CYS A 20 -8.69 11.59 -2.75
C CYS A 20 -7.48 12.42 -3.15
N GLY A 21 -6.93 12.22 -4.34
CA GLY A 21 -5.69 12.88 -4.77
C GLY A 21 -4.45 12.37 -4.05
N CYS A 22 -4.55 11.29 -3.28
CA CYS A 22 -3.44 10.74 -2.50
C CYS A 22 -2.81 9.57 -3.23
N ASP A 23 -1.50 9.40 -3.06
CA ASP A 23 -0.86 8.16 -3.46
C ASP A 23 -1.25 7.04 -2.51
N VAL A 24 -1.50 5.85 -3.06
CA VAL A 24 -2.00 4.71 -2.30
C VAL A 24 -1.19 3.46 -2.63
N ASN A 25 -0.85 2.71 -1.60
CA ASN A 25 -0.21 1.41 -1.74
C ASN A 25 -1.03 0.36 -1.00
N PHE A 26 -1.20 -0.81 -1.62
CA PHE A 26 -1.71 -1.99 -0.94
C PHE A 26 -0.53 -2.89 -0.60
N ILE A 27 -0.44 -3.29 0.67
CA ILE A 27 0.70 -4.00 1.25
C ILE A 27 0.24 -5.37 1.74
N GLU A 28 0.93 -6.44 1.34
CA GLU A 28 0.68 -7.76 1.90
C GLU A 28 1.43 -7.94 3.23
N GLY A 29 1.10 -8.99 3.98
CA GLY A 29 1.54 -9.15 5.37
C GLY A 29 3.04 -9.13 5.62
N LYS A 30 3.86 -9.36 4.59
CA LYS A 30 5.33 -9.32 4.71
C LYS A 30 5.91 -7.96 4.39
N GLY A 31 5.06 -6.97 4.05
CA GLY A 31 5.51 -5.62 3.75
C GLY A 31 5.76 -5.37 2.26
N ARG A 32 5.42 -6.31 1.40
CA ARG A 32 5.58 -6.14 -0.04
C ARG A 32 4.42 -5.37 -0.62
N ILE A 33 4.72 -4.40 -1.47
CA ILE A 33 3.70 -3.64 -2.18
C ILE A 33 3.15 -4.49 -3.33
N ILE A 34 1.85 -4.79 -3.30
CA ILE A 34 1.20 -5.59 -4.34
C ILE A 34 0.47 -4.75 -5.38
N ALA A 35 0.11 -3.53 -5.03
CA ALA A 35 -0.50 -2.56 -5.93
C ALA A 35 -0.15 -1.15 -5.47
N SER A 36 0.02 -0.24 -6.39
CA SER A 36 0.43 1.12 -6.06
C SER A 36 0.01 2.08 -7.17
N THR A 37 -0.29 3.32 -6.80
CA THR A 37 -0.48 4.40 -7.76
C THR A 37 0.82 4.75 -8.47
N ASN A 38 1.96 4.40 -7.89
CA ASN A 38 3.26 4.39 -8.58
C ASN A 38 3.63 2.95 -8.90
N GLN A 39 3.37 2.51 -10.12
CA GLN A 39 3.58 1.11 -10.52
C GLN A 39 5.03 0.64 -10.42
N LYS A 40 5.99 1.56 -10.44
CA LYS A 40 7.41 1.22 -10.25
C LYS A 40 7.70 0.66 -8.87
N ARG A 41 6.83 0.90 -7.90
CA ARG A 41 7.00 0.44 -6.52
C ARG A 41 6.41 -0.93 -6.26
N VAL A 42 5.61 -1.47 -7.19
CA VAL A 42 5.02 -2.80 -7.03
C VAL A 42 6.13 -3.84 -6.92
N GLY A 43 6.08 -4.66 -5.89
CA GLY A 43 7.11 -5.65 -5.58
C GLY A 43 8.13 -5.18 -4.55
N ASP A 44 8.22 -3.89 -4.26
CA ASP A 44 9.14 -3.35 -3.27
C ASP A 44 8.66 -3.62 -1.85
N PHE A 45 9.60 -3.67 -0.92
CA PHE A 45 9.31 -3.76 0.51
C PHE A 45 9.04 -2.36 1.07
N HIS A 46 8.06 -2.27 1.97
CA HIS A 46 7.71 -1.03 2.65
C HIS A 46 7.68 -1.28 4.17
N GLU A 47 8.62 -0.70 4.89
CA GLU A 47 8.73 -0.91 6.34
C GLU A 47 7.47 -0.49 7.09
N GLY A 48 6.96 0.70 6.80
CA GLY A 48 5.71 1.17 7.38
C GLY A 48 4.52 0.29 7.02
N GLY A 49 4.49 -0.22 5.78
CA GLY A 49 3.46 -1.15 5.32
C GLY A 49 3.52 -2.48 6.05
N HIS A 50 4.73 -2.97 6.35
CA HIS A 50 4.90 -4.17 7.15
C HIS A 50 4.31 -3.99 8.56
N LEU A 51 4.57 -2.85 9.20
CA LEU A 51 4.00 -2.52 10.50
C LEU A 51 2.48 -2.40 10.44
N ALA A 52 1.95 -1.75 9.41
CA ALA A 52 0.51 -1.63 9.20
C ALA A 52 -0.15 -3.01 9.06
N ALA A 53 0.47 -3.90 8.28
CA ALA A 53 -0.03 -5.26 8.08
C ALA A 53 -0.01 -6.07 9.38
N GLN A 54 1.05 -5.95 10.19
CA GLN A 54 1.13 -6.63 11.48
C GLN A 54 0.04 -6.17 12.44
N ARG A 55 -0.33 -4.90 12.40
CA ARG A 55 -1.36 -4.31 13.23
C ARG A 55 -2.75 -4.38 12.61
N ASN A 56 -2.84 -4.78 11.36
CA ASN A 56 -4.06 -4.75 10.57
C ASN A 56 -4.70 -3.35 10.56
N GLU A 57 -3.86 -2.34 10.37
CA GLU A 57 -4.27 -0.93 10.37
C GLU A 57 -3.76 -0.23 9.13
N THR A 58 -4.54 0.72 8.62
CA THR A 58 -4.09 1.60 7.54
C THR A 58 -3.06 2.58 8.10
N LEU A 59 -1.96 2.77 7.37
CA LEU A 59 -0.89 3.70 7.75
C LEU A 59 -0.81 4.84 6.75
N GLU A 60 -0.94 6.07 7.23
CA GLU A 60 -0.68 7.26 6.44
C GLU A 60 0.76 7.72 6.69
N VAL A 61 1.50 7.92 5.59
CA VAL A 61 2.85 8.46 5.63
C VAL A 61 2.77 9.93 5.22
N PHE A 62 3.13 10.82 6.14
CA PHE A 62 3.01 12.26 5.94
C PHE A 62 4.18 12.87 5.19
N GLN A 63 5.34 12.22 5.23
CA GLN A 63 6.54 12.70 4.54
C GLN A 63 7.40 11.54 4.10
N ASP A 64 8.14 11.74 3.00
CA ASP A 64 9.10 10.77 2.49
C ASP A 64 10.18 10.50 3.55
N GLY A 65 10.56 9.23 3.69
CA GLY A 65 11.61 8.85 4.62
C GLY A 65 11.19 8.74 6.08
N GLN A 66 9.90 8.88 6.40
CA GLN A 66 9.37 8.69 7.75
C GLN A 66 9.72 7.28 8.28
N PHE A 67 9.71 6.29 7.38
CA PHE A 67 10.23 4.95 7.59
C PHE A 67 11.17 4.61 6.44
N PRO A 68 12.08 3.63 6.59
CA PRO A 68 12.91 3.20 5.45
C PRO A 68 12.04 2.79 4.26
N GLY A 69 12.29 3.38 3.11
CA GLY A 69 11.54 3.14 1.88
C GLY A 69 10.19 3.82 1.79
N ALA A 70 9.77 4.54 2.84
CA ALA A 70 8.46 5.18 2.87
C ALA A 70 8.40 6.41 1.97
N ARG A 71 7.26 6.57 1.31
CA ARG A 71 6.89 7.77 0.56
C ARG A 71 5.58 8.29 1.10
N LYS A 72 5.37 9.61 1.02
CA LYS A 72 4.10 10.23 1.41
C LYS A 72 2.95 9.54 0.70
N GLY A 73 1.93 9.14 1.44
CA GLY A 73 0.75 8.48 0.90
C GLY A 73 0.04 7.61 1.92
N VAL A 74 -0.92 6.82 1.45
CA VAL A 74 -1.73 5.94 2.27
C VAL A 74 -1.36 4.49 1.98
N ASN A 75 -1.09 3.72 3.02
CA ASN A 75 -0.66 2.33 2.95
C ASN A 75 -1.71 1.45 3.62
N ILE A 76 -2.31 0.55 2.84
CA ILE A 76 -3.43 -0.25 3.28
C ILE A 76 -3.03 -1.73 3.30
N PRO A 77 -3.06 -2.39 4.46
CA PRO A 77 -2.75 -3.81 4.53
C PRO A 77 -3.89 -4.63 3.92
N VAL A 78 -3.54 -5.63 3.13
CA VAL A 78 -4.52 -6.50 2.47
C VAL A 78 -4.10 -7.95 2.53
N CYS A 79 -5.09 -8.86 2.43
CA CYS A 79 -4.84 -10.27 2.14
C CYS A 79 -4.81 -10.44 0.61
N TYR A 80 -3.78 -11.11 0.13
CA TYR A 80 -3.51 -11.19 -1.30
C TYR A 80 -3.39 -12.65 -1.74
N GLN A 81 -3.90 -12.94 -2.93
CA GLN A 81 -3.83 -14.27 -3.54
C GLN A 81 -2.56 -14.42 -4.35
#